data_09e687d8c72cf5897e584de0d6402053
#
_entry.id   09e687d8c72cf5897e584de0d6402053
#
_cell.length_a   1.000
_cell.length_b   1.000
_cell.length_c   1.000
_cell.angle_alpha   90.00
_cell.angle_beta   90.00
_cell.angle_gamma   90.00
#
_symmetry.space_group_name_H-M   'P 1'
#
loop_
_entity.id
_entity.type
_entity.pdbx_description
1 polymer ?
#
loop_
_entity_poly.entity_id
_entity_poly.type
_entity_poly.pdbx_seq_one_letter_code
_entity_poly.pdbx_strand_id
1 'polypeptide(L)'
;MFFAASVLPVVLGTAAGAKGAGSLDGTAFALALASVVCVHAAVNVFNDVFDAKSGADQVNAGRIHPFTGGSRFIQNGVMNADEMATLAFALLGVGGLLGAVLFTLKGAIVLLFGAIGIALGILYSMPPVQLAGRGLGEIAVAIGFGVVPVVGGAWLQVGALSTQALLLSVPLGCWIAAVLIANEVPDADADRRAGKYTLVARLDSDGIKALYLAVQAAALVALGIGVWMDRLPAWGLAVPVVLFAVAAVAAAGLNEPHVALARAVKLTLAIHLAGGLWLCLLAVAA
;
A
#
# COMPACT_ATOMS: atom_id res chain seq x y z
N MET A 1 4.01 10.77 -2.72
CA MET A 1 2.71 11.14 -3.29
C MET A 1 1.56 10.21 -2.90
N PHE A 2 1.81 8.98 -2.54
CA PHE A 2 0.76 8.03 -2.13
C PHE A 2 0.66 7.86 -0.60
N PHE A 3 0.89 8.92 0.16
CA PHE A 3 0.87 8.84 1.64
C PHE A 3 -0.47 8.36 2.22
N ALA A 4 -1.57 8.49 1.48
CA ALA A 4 -2.84 7.87 1.86
C ALA A 4 -2.70 6.35 2.10
N ALA A 5 -1.82 5.68 1.34
CA ALA A 5 -1.50 4.26 1.52
C ALA A 5 -0.83 3.93 2.86
N SER A 6 -0.23 4.92 3.54
CA SER A 6 0.35 4.75 4.87
C SER A 6 -0.52 5.33 5.96
N VAL A 7 -1.16 6.47 5.70
CA VAL A 7 -1.99 7.17 6.68
C VAL A 7 -3.24 6.36 7.01
N LEU A 8 -3.98 5.92 5.98
CA LEU A 8 -5.23 5.18 6.17
C LEU A 8 -5.06 3.89 7.01
N PRO A 9 -4.07 3.02 6.74
CA PRO A 9 -3.89 1.81 7.53
C PRO A 9 -3.59 2.09 9.01
N VAL A 10 -2.73 3.09 9.29
CA VAL A 10 -2.41 3.45 10.68
C VAL A 10 -3.64 4.03 11.38
N VAL A 11 -4.41 4.90 10.70
CA VAL A 11 -5.68 5.43 11.24
C VAL A 11 -6.67 4.31 11.49
N LEU A 12 -6.87 3.41 10.52
CA LEU A 12 -7.78 2.27 10.64
C LEU A 12 -7.40 1.36 11.81
N GLY A 13 -6.13 0.98 11.90
CA GLY A 13 -5.64 0.13 12.97
C GLY A 13 -5.81 0.80 14.34
N THR A 14 -5.44 2.07 14.43
CA THR A 14 -5.61 2.85 15.66
C THR A 14 -7.09 2.97 16.06
N ALA A 15 -7.99 3.23 15.12
CA ALA A 15 -9.42 3.32 15.39
C ALA A 15 -10.00 2.00 15.93
N ALA A 16 -9.66 0.87 15.28
CA ALA A 16 -10.09 -0.45 15.70
C ALA A 16 -9.52 -0.82 17.09
N GLY A 17 -8.24 -0.51 17.33
CA GLY A 17 -7.59 -0.78 18.62
C GLY A 17 -8.10 0.11 19.75
N ALA A 18 -8.27 1.42 19.51
CA ALA A 18 -8.77 2.37 20.49
C ALA A 18 -10.21 2.04 20.95
N LYS A 19 -11.06 1.57 20.01
CA LYS A 19 -12.39 1.07 20.36
C LYS A 19 -12.28 -0.14 21.31
N GLY A 20 -11.42 -1.11 20.99
CA GLY A 20 -11.21 -2.29 21.84
C GLY A 20 -10.62 -1.94 23.22
N ALA A 21 -9.77 -0.92 23.31
CA ALA A 21 -9.18 -0.44 24.56
C ALA A 21 -10.09 0.50 25.37
N GLY A 22 -11.15 1.05 24.75
CA GLY A 22 -12.00 2.06 25.36
C GLY A 22 -11.37 3.45 25.48
N SER A 23 -10.15 3.64 24.96
CA SER A 23 -9.41 4.91 24.98
C SER A 23 -8.41 5.00 23.85
N LEU A 24 -8.04 6.22 23.46
CA LEU A 24 -7.02 6.47 22.42
C LEU A 24 -5.69 6.86 23.05
N ASP A 25 -4.63 6.10 22.79
CA ASP A 25 -3.26 6.54 23.00
C ASP A 25 -2.78 7.40 21.81
N GLY A 26 -2.98 8.70 21.93
CA GLY A 26 -2.61 9.67 20.88
C GLY A 26 -1.10 9.76 20.65
N THR A 27 -0.28 9.51 21.68
CA THR A 27 1.19 9.50 21.57
C THR A 27 1.64 8.33 20.71
N ALA A 28 1.17 7.12 21.02
CA ALA A 28 1.49 5.93 20.22
C ALA A 28 1.00 6.07 18.76
N PHE A 29 -0.19 6.64 18.55
CA PHE A 29 -0.70 6.94 17.20
C PHE A 29 0.22 7.90 16.45
N ALA A 30 0.58 9.04 17.04
CA ALA A 30 1.40 10.05 16.36
C ALA A 30 2.79 9.52 16.01
N LEU A 31 3.44 8.80 16.92
CA LEU A 31 4.75 8.18 16.69
C LEU A 31 4.68 7.11 15.61
N ALA A 32 3.66 6.24 15.62
CA ALA A 32 3.46 5.21 14.61
C ALA A 32 3.22 5.83 13.24
N LEU A 33 2.35 6.83 13.13
CA LEU A 33 2.04 7.52 11.89
C LEU A 33 3.29 8.18 11.31
N ALA A 34 4.04 8.93 12.11
CA ALA A 34 5.27 9.59 11.68
C ALA A 34 6.34 8.56 11.25
N SER A 35 6.54 7.48 12.02
CA SER A 35 7.48 6.41 11.69
C SER A 35 7.12 5.75 10.36
N VAL A 36 5.86 5.34 10.17
CA VAL A 36 5.40 4.66 8.94
C VAL A 36 5.50 5.57 7.73
N VAL A 37 5.18 6.86 7.86
CA VAL A 37 5.32 7.84 6.77
C VAL A 37 6.79 8.03 6.39
N CYS A 38 7.70 8.13 7.36
CA CYS A 38 9.14 8.24 7.10
C CYS A 38 9.69 6.98 6.40
N VAL A 39 9.33 5.79 6.88
CA VAL A 39 9.73 4.52 6.25
C VAL A 39 9.18 4.41 4.84
N HIS A 40 7.92 4.75 4.62
CA HIS A 40 7.31 4.75 3.27
C HIS A 40 8.03 5.73 2.33
N ALA A 41 8.31 6.94 2.80
CA ALA A 41 9.07 7.92 2.00
C ALA A 41 10.46 7.37 1.65
N ALA A 42 11.17 6.77 2.61
CA ALA A 42 12.46 6.15 2.39
C ALA A 42 12.42 5.06 1.32
N VAL A 43 11.44 4.14 1.41
CA VAL A 43 11.26 3.04 0.44
C VAL A 43 10.99 3.59 -0.97
N ASN A 44 10.15 4.62 -1.11
CA ASN A 44 9.89 5.23 -2.42
C ASN A 44 11.14 5.90 -2.99
N VAL A 45 11.93 6.58 -2.15
CA VAL A 45 13.20 7.20 -2.60
C VAL A 45 14.21 6.12 -3.00
N PHE A 46 14.30 5.00 -2.26
CA PHE A 46 15.14 3.87 -2.66
C PHE A 46 14.66 3.26 -3.98
N ASN A 47 13.35 3.11 -4.19
CA ASN A 47 12.82 2.62 -5.47
C ASN A 47 13.26 3.51 -6.63
N ASP A 48 13.13 4.83 -6.53
CA ASP A 48 13.59 5.77 -7.54
C ASP A 48 15.11 5.63 -7.83
N VAL A 49 15.93 5.42 -6.79
CA VAL A 49 17.39 5.18 -6.96
C VAL A 49 17.67 3.87 -7.71
N PHE A 50 16.95 2.79 -7.38
CA PHE A 50 17.15 1.48 -8.03
C PHE A 50 16.63 1.50 -9.47
N ASP A 51 15.47 2.10 -9.74
CA ASP A 51 14.90 2.22 -11.08
C ASP A 51 15.77 3.12 -11.98
N ALA A 52 16.38 4.18 -11.43
CA ALA A 52 17.37 4.98 -12.15
C ALA A 52 18.65 4.18 -12.47
N LYS A 53 19.17 3.38 -11.53
CA LYS A 53 20.37 2.54 -11.73
C LYS A 53 20.15 1.38 -12.69
N SER A 54 18.95 0.79 -12.70
CA SER A 54 18.57 -0.29 -13.63
C SER A 54 18.28 0.21 -15.04
N GLY A 55 18.05 1.52 -15.23
CA GLY A 55 17.66 2.10 -16.51
C GLY A 55 16.16 1.99 -16.83
N ALA A 56 15.35 1.41 -15.96
CA ALA A 56 13.91 1.25 -16.16
C ALA A 56 13.22 2.61 -16.41
N ASP A 57 13.57 3.61 -15.62
CA ASP A 57 13.04 4.96 -15.75
C ASP A 57 13.39 5.66 -17.06
N GLN A 58 14.55 5.36 -17.66
CA GLN A 58 15.01 6.01 -18.88
C GLN A 58 14.20 5.59 -20.10
N VAL A 59 13.71 4.35 -20.12
CA VAL A 59 12.95 3.77 -21.24
C VAL A 59 11.44 3.91 -21.06
N ASN A 60 10.97 4.42 -19.92
CA ASN A 60 9.54 4.55 -19.61
C ASN A 60 8.94 5.80 -20.25
N ALA A 61 8.39 5.65 -21.45
CA ALA A 61 7.65 6.70 -22.18
C ALA A 61 6.13 6.69 -21.90
N GLY A 62 5.59 5.59 -21.35
CA GLY A 62 4.15 5.38 -21.16
C GLY A 62 3.57 5.94 -19.87
N ARG A 63 4.39 6.54 -19.02
CA ARG A 63 3.96 7.02 -17.70
C ARG A 63 2.79 7.99 -17.70
N ILE A 64 1.97 7.92 -16.68
CA ILE A 64 0.84 8.84 -16.45
C ILE A 64 1.19 9.77 -15.27
N HIS A 65 1.69 10.96 -15.59
CA HIS A 65 2.01 11.96 -14.56
C HIS A 65 0.73 12.47 -13.85
N PRO A 66 0.72 12.63 -12.53
CA PRO A 66 1.77 12.37 -11.53
C PRO A 66 1.66 10.97 -10.87
N PHE A 67 0.96 10.00 -11.47
CA PHE A 67 0.54 8.78 -10.81
C PHE A 67 1.51 7.60 -10.98
N THR A 68 2.28 7.55 -12.09
CA THR A 68 3.19 6.44 -12.39
C THR A 68 4.58 6.93 -12.81
N GLY A 69 5.59 6.05 -12.81
CA GLY A 69 6.94 6.32 -13.31
C GLY A 69 7.84 7.13 -12.36
N GLY A 70 7.64 7.02 -11.04
CA GLY A 70 8.52 7.60 -10.01
C GLY A 70 8.51 9.12 -9.93
N SER A 71 9.39 9.69 -9.07
CA SER A 71 9.52 11.15 -8.90
C SER A 71 10.26 11.85 -10.04
N ARG A 72 11.11 11.10 -10.73
CA ARG A 72 12.01 11.63 -11.79
C ARG A 72 13.01 12.69 -11.31
N PHE A 73 13.30 12.79 -10.03
CA PHE A 73 14.24 13.78 -9.52
C PHE A 73 15.65 13.58 -10.07
N ILE A 74 16.08 12.33 -10.22
CA ILE A 74 17.38 11.98 -10.79
C ILE A 74 17.42 12.33 -12.29
N GLN A 75 16.40 11.92 -13.06
CA GLN A 75 16.33 12.14 -14.49
C GLN A 75 16.19 13.63 -14.86
N ASN A 76 15.53 14.40 -14.01
CA ASN A 76 15.35 15.84 -14.17
C ASN A 76 16.52 16.68 -13.60
N GLY A 77 17.56 16.03 -13.04
CA GLY A 77 18.72 16.73 -12.48
C GLY A 77 18.42 17.52 -11.20
N VAL A 78 17.31 17.22 -10.50
CA VAL A 78 16.96 17.89 -9.22
C VAL A 78 17.85 17.40 -8.10
N MET A 79 18.15 16.09 -8.09
CA MET A 79 19.07 15.44 -7.15
C MET A 79 19.81 14.33 -7.90
N ASN A 80 21.06 14.05 -7.52
CA ASN A 80 21.77 12.88 -8.02
C ASN A 80 21.40 11.61 -7.21
N ALA A 81 21.84 10.44 -7.70
CA ALA A 81 21.49 9.16 -7.08
C ALA A 81 22.02 9.01 -5.65
N ASP A 82 23.20 9.60 -5.34
CA ASP A 82 23.80 9.51 -4.01
C ASP A 82 23.12 10.45 -3.01
N GLU A 83 22.69 11.63 -3.45
CA GLU A 83 21.88 12.55 -2.66
C GLU A 83 20.51 11.93 -2.34
N MET A 84 19.86 11.29 -3.33
CA MET A 84 18.60 10.55 -3.12
C MET A 84 18.80 9.37 -2.14
N ALA A 85 19.87 8.59 -2.28
CA ALA A 85 20.18 7.52 -1.34
C ALA A 85 20.40 8.04 0.08
N THR A 86 21.13 9.16 0.22
CA THR A 86 21.36 9.81 1.52
C THR A 86 20.04 10.26 2.16
N LEU A 87 19.14 10.86 1.38
CA LEU A 87 17.80 11.22 1.84
C LEU A 87 17.01 10.01 2.29
N ALA A 88 17.06 8.91 1.54
CA ALA A 88 16.38 7.68 1.91
C ALA A 88 16.88 7.10 3.23
N PHE A 89 18.22 7.06 3.44
CA PHE A 89 18.81 6.63 4.72
C PHE A 89 18.45 7.56 5.87
N ALA A 90 18.41 8.88 5.66
CA ALA A 90 18.00 9.84 6.68
C ALA A 90 16.54 9.62 7.11
N LEU A 91 15.63 9.46 6.13
CA LEU A 91 14.22 9.16 6.40
C LEU A 91 14.04 7.83 7.14
N LEU A 92 14.77 6.79 6.72
CA LEU A 92 14.74 5.49 7.39
C LEU A 92 15.28 5.60 8.84
N GLY A 93 16.34 6.39 9.04
CA GLY A 93 16.90 6.67 10.37
C GLY A 93 15.90 7.38 11.28
N VAL A 94 15.21 8.41 10.79
CA VAL A 94 14.15 9.10 11.54
C VAL A 94 13.01 8.14 11.87
N GLY A 95 12.51 7.37 10.89
CA GLY A 95 11.48 6.36 11.11
C GLY A 95 11.91 5.31 12.16
N GLY A 96 13.17 4.86 12.09
CA GLY A 96 13.76 3.93 13.07
C GLY A 96 13.86 4.51 14.47
N LEU A 97 14.26 5.77 14.63
CA LEU A 97 14.30 6.46 15.92
C LEU A 97 12.91 6.59 16.54
N LEU A 98 11.89 6.96 15.75
CA LEU A 98 10.50 7.00 16.21
C LEU A 98 10.00 5.60 16.62
N GLY A 99 10.38 4.56 15.84
CA GLY A 99 10.13 3.16 16.20
C GLY A 99 10.84 2.73 17.49
N ALA A 100 12.06 3.21 17.73
CA ALA A 100 12.77 2.95 18.99
C ALA A 100 12.08 3.60 20.20
N VAL A 101 11.54 4.81 20.05
CA VAL A 101 10.71 5.43 21.09
C VAL A 101 9.45 4.59 21.32
N LEU A 102 8.76 4.15 20.27
CA LEU A 102 7.61 3.24 20.42
C LEU A 102 7.98 1.93 21.13
N PHE A 103 9.15 1.36 20.82
CA PHE A 103 9.64 0.17 21.50
C PHE A 103 9.78 0.39 23.02
N THR A 104 10.30 1.54 23.46
CA THR A 104 10.40 1.83 24.89
C THR A 104 9.05 1.98 25.58
N LEU A 105 8.03 2.44 24.83
CA LEU A 105 6.69 2.67 25.36
C LEU A 105 5.79 1.42 25.29
N LYS A 106 5.94 0.59 24.25
CA LYS A 106 5.01 -0.48 23.89
C LYS A 106 5.64 -1.89 23.84
N GLY A 107 6.95 -1.99 24.02
CA GLY A 107 7.67 -3.26 24.13
C GLY A 107 8.09 -3.89 22.80
N ALA A 108 8.63 -5.10 22.88
CA ALA A 108 9.39 -5.76 21.81
C ALA A 108 8.60 -6.07 20.53
N ILE A 109 7.28 -6.18 20.60
CA ILE A 109 6.44 -6.48 19.41
C ILE A 109 6.52 -5.36 18.35
N VAL A 110 6.83 -4.12 18.76
CA VAL A 110 7.06 -3.00 17.83
C VAL A 110 8.21 -3.30 16.88
N LEU A 111 9.26 -3.96 17.36
CA LEU A 111 10.40 -4.36 16.55
C LEU A 111 10.00 -5.39 15.49
N LEU A 112 9.07 -6.30 15.81
CA LEU A 112 8.57 -7.29 14.86
C LEU A 112 7.81 -6.60 13.71
N PHE A 113 6.85 -5.72 14.03
CA PHE A 113 6.12 -4.98 13.01
C PHE A 113 7.05 -4.08 12.17
N GLY A 114 7.99 -3.39 12.83
CA GLY A 114 8.98 -2.55 12.16
C GLY A 114 9.89 -3.37 11.24
N ALA A 115 10.42 -4.49 11.71
CA ALA A 115 11.29 -5.38 10.95
C ALA A 115 10.57 -5.95 9.71
N ILE A 116 9.31 -6.39 9.86
CA ILE A 116 8.52 -6.89 8.71
C ILE A 116 8.30 -5.76 7.69
N GLY A 117 7.90 -4.57 8.14
CA GLY A 117 7.65 -3.44 7.25
C GLY A 117 8.91 -2.99 6.49
N ILE A 118 10.03 -2.84 7.19
CA ILE A 118 11.31 -2.47 6.58
C ILE A 118 11.80 -3.58 5.63
N ALA A 119 11.72 -4.85 6.04
CA ALA A 119 12.12 -5.97 5.21
C ALA A 119 11.31 -6.03 3.91
N LEU A 120 9.98 -5.91 3.98
CA LEU A 120 9.13 -5.85 2.79
C LEU A 120 9.49 -4.68 1.89
N GLY A 121 9.71 -3.49 2.45
CA GLY A 121 10.09 -2.30 1.70
C GLY A 121 11.44 -2.45 0.97
N ILE A 122 12.45 -2.98 1.65
CA ILE A 122 13.78 -3.23 1.07
C ILE A 122 13.69 -4.34 0.01
N LEU A 123 13.12 -5.48 0.35
CA LEU A 123 13.04 -6.64 -0.53
C LEU A 123 12.14 -6.39 -1.76
N TYR A 124 11.25 -5.41 -1.69
CA TYR A 124 10.40 -5.02 -2.81
C TYR A 124 11.22 -4.61 -4.04
N SER A 125 12.23 -3.74 -3.86
CA SER A 125 13.04 -3.18 -4.97
C SER A 125 14.48 -3.71 -5.04
N MET A 126 15.04 -4.21 -3.91
CA MET A 126 16.48 -4.48 -3.79
C MET A 126 16.88 -5.85 -4.36
N PRO A 127 17.92 -5.92 -5.23
CA PRO A 127 18.54 -7.17 -5.61
C PRO A 127 19.18 -7.89 -4.39
N PRO A 128 19.25 -9.23 -4.37
CA PRO A 128 18.83 -10.17 -5.43
C PRO A 128 17.35 -10.55 -5.35
N VAL A 129 16.59 -10.11 -4.36
CA VAL A 129 15.22 -10.58 -4.14
C VAL A 129 14.23 -9.90 -5.08
N GLN A 130 14.16 -8.57 -5.11
CA GLN A 130 13.30 -7.76 -6.00
C GLN A 130 11.88 -8.34 -6.15
N LEU A 131 11.09 -8.37 -5.07
CA LEU A 131 9.75 -8.97 -5.07
C LEU A 131 8.86 -8.44 -6.19
N ALA A 132 8.93 -7.12 -6.46
CA ALA A 132 8.21 -6.49 -7.57
C ALA A 132 8.55 -7.15 -8.91
N GLY A 133 9.85 -7.31 -9.22
CA GLY A 133 10.31 -7.92 -10.46
C GLY A 133 10.07 -9.43 -10.56
N ARG A 134 9.61 -10.07 -9.50
CA ARG A 134 9.30 -11.51 -9.46
C ARG A 134 7.82 -11.83 -9.48
N GLY A 135 6.94 -10.83 -9.58
CA GLY A 135 5.49 -10.99 -9.54
C GLY A 135 4.95 -11.26 -8.13
N LEU A 136 5.67 -10.78 -7.11
CA LEU A 136 5.25 -10.85 -5.70
C LEU A 136 5.01 -9.44 -5.12
N GLY A 137 5.06 -8.41 -5.97
CA GLY A 137 4.92 -7.01 -5.59
C GLY A 137 3.57 -6.72 -4.95
N GLU A 138 2.49 -7.22 -5.54
CA GLU A 138 1.12 -7.00 -5.08
C GLU A 138 0.88 -7.60 -3.69
N ILE A 139 1.44 -8.79 -3.44
CA ILE A 139 1.36 -9.45 -2.11
C ILE A 139 2.18 -8.65 -1.09
N ALA A 140 3.41 -8.24 -1.45
CA ALA A 140 4.26 -7.45 -0.58
C ALA A 140 3.60 -6.11 -0.20
N VAL A 141 2.96 -5.44 -1.16
CA VAL A 141 2.23 -4.18 -0.94
C VAL A 141 0.98 -4.43 -0.10
N ALA A 142 0.19 -5.48 -0.38
CA ALA A 142 -1.00 -5.81 0.42
C ALA A 142 -0.65 -6.07 1.89
N ILE A 143 0.45 -6.77 2.15
CA ILE A 143 0.91 -7.03 3.52
C ILE A 143 1.53 -5.78 4.14
N GLY A 144 2.43 -5.11 3.43
CA GLY A 144 3.22 -3.98 3.94
C GLY A 144 2.41 -2.71 4.18
N PHE A 145 1.38 -2.45 3.37
CA PHE A 145 0.50 -1.28 3.50
C PHE A 145 -0.91 -1.61 3.97
N GLY A 146 -1.31 -2.88 3.97
CA GLY A 146 -2.60 -3.32 4.50
C GLY A 146 -2.42 -3.93 5.89
N VAL A 147 -1.90 -5.15 5.95
CA VAL A 147 -1.94 -5.97 7.17
C VAL A 147 -1.05 -5.41 8.28
N VAL A 148 0.22 -5.16 7.99
CA VAL A 148 1.23 -4.78 9.02
C VAL A 148 0.86 -3.49 9.74
N PRO A 149 0.57 -2.36 9.07
CA PRO A 149 0.27 -1.12 9.76
C PRO A 149 -1.12 -1.10 10.42
N VAL A 150 -2.11 -1.84 9.88
CA VAL A 150 -3.44 -1.93 10.53
C VAL A 150 -3.36 -2.77 11.80
N VAL A 151 -2.78 -3.97 11.72
CA VAL A 151 -2.66 -4.86 12.89
C VAL A 151 -1.71 -4.25 13.93
N GLY A 152 -0.59 -3.66 13.47
CA GLY A 152 0.36 -2.96 14.35
C GLY A 152 -0.27 -1.75 15.03
N GLY A 153 -1.00 -0.91 14.29
CA GLY A 153 -1.71 0.25 14.84
C GLY A 153 -2.75 -0.15 15.89
N ALA A 154 -3.52 -1.20 15.65
CA ALA A 154 -4.47 -1.74 16.63
C ALA A 154 -3.74 -2.28 17.86
N TRP A 155 -2.66 -3.04 17.66
CA TRP A 155 -1.87 -3.59 18.75
C TRP A 155 -1.31 -2.50 19.67
N LEU A 156 -0.83 -1.39 19.12
CA LEU A 156 -0.32 -0.25 19.88
C LEU A 156 -1.37 0.35 20.83
N GLN A 157 -2.65 0.20 20.53
CA GLN A 157 -3.75 0.71 21.37
C GLN A 157 -4.17 -0.31 22.44
N VAL A 158 -4.36 -1.59 22.05
CA VAL A 158 -5.00 -2.60 22.91
C VAL A 158 -4.00 -3.56 23.55
N GLY A 159 -2.75 -3.62 23.09
CA GLY A 159 -1.73 -4.55 23.58
C GLY A 159 -1.95 -6.03 23.23
N ALA A 160 -2.88 -6.32 22.31
CA ALA A 160 -3.23 -7.67 21.86
C ALA A 160 -3.57 -7.69 20.37
N LEU A 161 -3.54 -8.88 19.76
CA LEU A 161 -4.00 -9.05 18.38
C LEU A 161 -5.51 -8.89 18.30
N SER A 162 -5.96 -7.96 17.46
CA SER A 162 -7.38 -7.69 17.22
C SER A 162 -7.86 -8.44 15.99
N THR A 163 -8.84 -9.35 16.16
CA THR A 163 -9.50 -10.04 15.05
C THR A 163 -10.20 -9.04 14.11
N GLN A 164 -10.83 -8.00 14.66
CA GLN A 164 -11.46 -6.95 13.87
C GLN A 164 -10.42 -6.22 13.00
N ALA A 165 -9.29 -5.81 13.57
CA ALA A 165 -8.22 -5.16 12.82
C ALA A 165 -7.67 -6.07 11.70
N LEU A 166 -7.49 -7.37 11.98
CA LEU A 166 -7.06 -8.32 10.97
C LEU A 166 -8.08 -8.45 9.83
N LEU A 167 -9.37 -8.58 10.13
CA LEU A 167 -10.43 -8.65 9.11
C LEU A 167 -10.51 -7.38 8.26
N LEU A 168 -10.36 -6.20 8.87
CA LEU A 168 -10.39 -4.91 8.14
C LEU A 168 -9.10 -4.63 7.38
N SER A 169 -7.97 -5.25 7.74
CA SER A 169 -6.69 -5.06 7.06
C SER A 169 -6.66 -5.68 5.66
N VAL A 170 -7.36 -6.81 5.47
CA VAL A 170 -7.37 -7.55 4.20
C VAL A 170 -8.00 -6.73 3.05
N PRO A 171 -9.22 -6.18 3.18
CA PRO A 171 -9.80 -5.37 2.10
C PRO A 171 -8.96 -4.12 1.80
N LEU A 172 -8.37 -3.47 2.81
CA LEU A 172 -7.49 -2.32 2.57
C LEU A 172 -6.23 -2.75 1.82
N GLY A 173 -5.62 -3.89 2.17
CA GLY A 173 -4.49 -4.50 1.48
C GLY A 173 -4.83 -4.86 0.02
N CYS A 174 -6.01 -5.41 -0.24
CA CYS A 174 -6.46 -5.68 -1.60
C CYS A 174 -6.62 -4.39 -2.42
N TRP A 175 -7.21 -3.33 -1.87
CA TRP A 175 -7.37 -2.08 -2.59
C TRP A 175 -6.05 -1.39 -2.91
N ILE A 176 -5.05 -1.44 -2.02
CA ILE A 176 -3.73 -0.89 -2.35
C ILE A 176 -2.96 -1.76 -3.36
N ALA A 177 -3.13 -3.08 -3.33
CA ALA A 177 -2.60 -3.97 -4.37
C ALA A 177 -3.24 -3.67 -5.74
N ALA A 178 -4.54 -3.39 -5.78
CA ALA A 178 -5.21 -2.97 -7.00
C ALA A 178 -4.68 -1.61 -7.53
N VAL A 179 -4.29 -0.68 -6.65
CA VAL A 179 -3.59 0.56 -7.05
C VAL A 179 -2.25 0.23 -7.69
N LEU A 180 -1.48 -0.71 -7.14
CA LEU A 180 -0.22 -1.14 -7.75
C LEU A 180 -0.45 -1.73 -9.13
N ILE A 181 -1.40 -2.67 -9.28
CA ILE A 181 -1.75 -3.27 -10.59
C ILE A 181 -2.07 -2.18 -11.62
N ALA A 182 -2.93 -1.21 -11.27
CA ALA A 182 -3.29 -0.14 -12.18
C ALA A 182 -2.11 0.77 -12.56
N ASN A 183 -1.17 0.99 -11.63
CA ASN A 183 0.03 1.80 -11.86
C ASN A 183 1.10 1.07 -12.67
N GLU A 184 1.16 -0.26 -12.64
CA GLU A 184 2.10 -1.06 -13.43
C GLU A 184 1.70 -1.17 -14.91
N VAL A 185 0.41 -0.99 -15.25
CA VAL A 185 -0.06 -1.13 -16.64
C VAL A 185 0.69 -0.21 -17.60
N PRO A 186 0.82 1.11 -17.37
CA PRO A 186 1.56 1.98 -18.28
C PRO A 186 3.08 1.72 -18.27
N ASP A 187 3.60 1.08 -17.24
CA ASP A 187 5.03 0.83 -17.05
C ASP A 187 5.44 -0.58 -17.57
N ALA A 188 4.47 -1.46 -17.90
CA ALA A 188 4.69 -2.88 -18.20
C ALA A 188 5.68 -3.14 -19.35
N ASP A 189 5.67 -2.34 -20.41
CA ASP A 189 6.60 -2.49 -21.54
C ASP A 189 8.02 -2.05 -21.17
N ALA A 190 8.15 -1.00 -20.37
CA ALA A 190 9.45 -0.54 -19.88
C ALA A 190 10.04 -1.55 -18.89
N ASP A 191 9.22 -2.10 -17.99
CA ASP A 191 9.60 -3.12 -17.02
C ASP A 191 10.11 -4.39 -17.73
N ARG A 192 9.40 -4.88 -18.77
CA ARG A 192 9.87 -6.04 -19.57
C ARG A 192 11.23 -5.78 -20.21
N ARG A 193 11.46 -4.59 -20.78
CA ARG A 193 12.74 -4.21 -21.40
C ARG A 193 13.88 -4.11 -20.39
N ALA A 194 13.56 -3.72 -19.15
CA ALA A 194 14.50 -3.65 -18.03
C ALA A 194 14.72 -5.01 -17.34
N GLY A 195 14.05 -6.10 -17.79
CA GLY A 195 14.11 -7.42 -17.16
C GLY A 195 13.33 -7.53 -15.84
N LYS A 196 12.43 -6.60 -15.57
CA LYS A 196 11.55 -6.59 -14.40
C LYS A 196 10.19 -7.21 -14.79
N TYR A 197 9.96 -8.42 -14.31
CA TYR A 197 8.77 -9.22 -14.68
C TYR A 197 7.73 -9.16 -13.57
N THR A 198 7.06 -8.01 -13.41
CA THR A 198 5.90 -7.84 -12.52
C THR A 198 4.75 -8.75 -12.96
N LEU A 199 3.70 -8.95 -12.12
CA LEU A 199 2.54 -9.74 -12.56
C LEU A 199 1.90 -9.12 -13.81
N VAL A 200 1.73 -7.81 -13.84
CA VAL A 200 1.19 -7.09 -14.99
C VAL A 200 2.06 -7.26 -16.24
N ALA A 201 3.38 -7.22 -16.09
CA ALA A 201 4.31 -7.45 -17.20
C ALA A 201 4.26 -8.88 -17.77
N ARG A 202 3.73 -9.86 -17.03
CA ARG A 202 3.60 -11.27 -17.46
C ARG A 202 2.24 -11.61 -18.10
N LEU A 203 1.24 -10.80 -17.85
CA LEU A 203 -0.13 -11.06 -18.27
C LEU A 203 -0.46 -10.33 -19.58
N ASP A 204 -1.41 -10.86 -20.29
CA ASP A 204 -2.10 -10.18 -21.39
C ASP A 204 -3.21 -9.25 -20.86
N SER A 205 -3.83 -8.53 -21.76
CA SER A 205 -4.91 -7.58 -21.48
C SER A 205 -6.04 -8.14 -20.63
N ASP A 206 -6.49 -9.35 -20.94
CA ASP A 206 -7.62 -9.98 -20.24
C ASP A 206 -7.17 -10.51 -18.90
N GLY A 207 -5.94 -11.03 -18.80
CA GLY A 207 -5.31 -11.46 -17.56
C GLY A 207 -5.14 -10.30 -16.56
N ILE A 208 -4.76 -9.12 -17.02
CA ILE A 208 -4.63 -7.91 -16.19
C ILE A 208 -6.00 -7.51 -15.61
N LYS A 209 -7.05 -7.46 -16.45
CA LYS A 209 -8.41 -7.16 -16.00
C LYS A 209 -8.92 -8.20 -15.00
N ALA A 210 -8.69 -9.48 -15.28
CA ALA A 210 -9.08 -10.57 -14.41
C ALA A 210 -8.37 -10.49 -13.04
N LEU A 211 -7.05 -10.26 -13.03
CA LEU A 211 -6.27 -10.08 -11.80
C LEU A 211 -6.79 -8.89 -10.98
N TYR A 212 -7.01 -7.75 -11.62
CA TYR A 212 -7.52 -6.55 -10.97
C TYR A 212 -8.89 -6.80 -10.32
N LEU A 213 -9.84 -7.39 -11.07
CA LEU A 213 -11.17 -7.71 -10.54
C LEU A 213 -11.14 -8.78 -9.46
N ALA A 214 -10.25 -9.78 -9.57
CA ALA A 214 -10.09 -10.81 -8.54
C ALA A 214 -9.61 -10.21 -7.21
N VAL A 215 -8.66 -9.27 -7.26
CA VAL A 215 -8.17 -8.57 -6.05
C VAL A 215 -9.28 -7.69 -5.44
N GLN A 216 -10.05 -7.00 -6.26
CA GLN A 216 -11.21 -6.22 -5.80
C GLN A 216 -12.31 -7.11 -5.20
N ALA A 217 -12.59 -8.26 -5.82
CA ALA A 217 -13.54 -9.24 -5.29
C ALA A 217 -13.05 -9.85 -3.96
N ALA A 218 -11.74 -10.09 -3.82
CA ALA A 218 -11.16 -10.59 -2.58
C ALA A 218 -11.39 -9.63 -1.40
N ALA A 219 -11.34 -8.30 -1.65
CA ALA A 219 -11.70 -7.31 -0.63
C ALA A 219 -13.16 -7.45 -0.18
N LEU A 220 -14.08 -7.61 -1.13
CA LEU A 220 -15.51 -7.77 -0.85
C LEU A 220 -15.79 -9.11 -0.12
N VAL A 221 -15.16 -10.19 -0.54
CA VAL A 221 -15.26 -11.51 0.10
C VAL A 221 -14.74 -11.46 1.53
N ALA A 222 -13.61 -10.80 1.78
CA ALA A 222 -13.05 -10.65 3.13
C ALA A 222 -14.03 -9.94 4.08
N LEU A 223 -14.71 -8.89 3.61
CA LEU A 223 -15.75 -8.20 4.37
C LEU A 223 -17.00 -9.08 4.57
N GLY A 224 -17.40 -9.83 3.53
CA GLY A 224 -18.49 -10.80 3.63
C GLY A 224 -18.23 -11.90 4.67
N ILE A 225 -16.99 -12.39 4.75
CA ILE A 225 -16.56 -13.32 5.81
C ILE A 225 -16.68 -12.65 7.19
N GLY A 226 -16.26 -11.39 7.32
CA GLY A 226 -16.42 -10.66 8.58
C GLY A 226 -17.87 -10.52 9.02
N VAL A 227 -18.80 -10.29 8.09
CA VAL A 227 -20.25 -10.28 8.35
C VAL A 227 -20.75 -11.66 8.71
N TRP A 228 -20.36 -12.70 7.97
CA TRP A 228 -20.76 -14.10 8.25
C TRP A 228 -20.28 -14.58 9.63
N MET A 229 -19.13 -14.09 10.09
CA MET A 229 -18.58 -14.38 11.42
C MET A 229 -19.19 -13.53 12.55
N ASP A 230 -20.21 -12.72 12.29
CA ASP A 230 -20.81 -11.75 13.23
C ASP A 230 -19.79 -10.77 13.84
N ARG A 231 -18.70 -10.48 13.10
CA ARG A 231 -17.66 -9.53 13.49
C ARG A 231 -17.85 -8.14 12.88
N LEU A 232 -18.62 -8.06 11.80
CA LEU A 232 -18.96 -6.83 11.11
C LEU A 232 -20.47 -6.79 10.83
N PRO A 233 -21.09 -5.61 10.90
CA PRO A 233 -22.51 -5.48 10.58
C PRO A 233 -22.75 -5.59 9.07
N ALA A 234 -23.88 -6.13 8.66
CA ALA A 234 -24.23 -6.34 7.26
C ALA A 234 -24.24 -5.04 6.43
N TRP A 235 -24.63 -3.91 7.02
CA TRP A 235 -24.58 -2.61 6.36
C TRP A 235 -23.14 -2.18 5.98
N GLY A 236 -22.13 -2.75 6.62
CA GLY A 236 -20.72 -2.54 6.30
C GLY A 236 -20.36 -2.91 4.87
N LEU A 237 -21.16 -3.75 4.19
CA LEU A 237 -20.97 -4.11 2.78
C LEU A 237 -21.51 -3.06 1.78
N ALA A 238 -22.33 -2.10 2.22
CA ALA A 238 -23.02 -1.18 1.30
C ALA A 238 -22.04 -0.40 0.40
N VAL A 239 -21.02 0.24 1.00
CA VAL A 239 -20.03 0.99 0.21
C VAL A 239 -19.11 0.06 -0.58
N PRO A 240 -18.52 -1.02 -0.02
CA PRO A 240 -17.69 -1.96 -0.79
C PRO A 240 -18.36 -2.56 -2.02
N VAL A 241 -19.66 -2.84 -1.99
CA VAL A 241 -20.41 -3.31 -3.18
C VAL A 241 -20.43 -2.23 -4.27
N VAL A 242 -20.68 -0.98 -3.91
CA VAL A 242 -20.62 0.15 -4.86
C VAL A 242 -19.20 0.33 -5.40
N LEU A 243 -18.19 0.24 -4.53
CA LEU A 243 -16.78 0.35 -4.95
C LEU A 243 -16.39 -0.77 -5.91
N PHE A 244 -16.91 -1.99 -5.74
CA PHE A 244 -16.68 -3.08 -6.69
C PHE A 244 -17.32 -2.79 -8.06
N ALA A 245 -18.52 -2.20 -8.12
CA ALA A 245 -19.11 -1.75 -9.37
C ALA A 245 -18.25 -0.65 -10.06
N VAL A 246 -17.70 0.29 -9.28
CA VAL A 246 -16.74 1.29 -9.79
C VAL A 246 -15.46 0.61 -10.30
N ALA A 247 -14.99 -0.43 -9.61
CA ALA A 247 -13.82 -1.19 -10.03
C ALA A 247 -14.05 -1.91 -11.37
N ALA A 248 -15.25 -2.41 -11.65
CA ALA A 248 -15.59 -2.98 -12.96
C ALA A 248 -15.49 -1.92 -14.09
N VAL A 249 -15.90 -0.68 -13.81
CA VAL A 249 -15.72 0.45 -14.75
C VAL A 249 -14.24 0.79 -14.93
N ALA A 250 -13.45 0.79 -13.84
CA ALA A 250 -12.01 1.02 -13.93
C ALA A 250 -11.30 -0.08 -14.73
N ALA A 251 -11.65 -1.35 -14.51
CA ALA A 251 -11.09 -2.49 -15.22
C ALA A 251 -11.25 -2.37 -16.75
N ALA A 252 -12.38 -1.86 -17.22
CA ALA A 252 -12.62 -1.65 -18.65
C ALA A 252 -11.62 -0.65 -19.27
N GLY A 253 -11.10 0.30 -18.50
CA GLY A 253 -10.15 1.31 -18.95
C GLY A 253 -8.67 0.95 -18.84
N LEU A 254 -8.32 -0.17 -18.17
CA LEU A 254 -6.90 -0.49 -17.86
C LEU A 254 -6.06 -0.74 -19.12
N ASN A 255 -6.65 -1.29 -20.19
CA ASN A 255 -5.93 -1.63 -21.43
C ASN A 255 -6.27 -0.69 -22.59
N GLU A 256 -6.93 0.42 -22.28
CA GLU A 256 -7.35 1.41 -23.25
C GLU A 256 -6.30 2.53 -23.42
N PRO A 257 -6.41 3.37 -24.45
CA PRO A 257 -5.50 4.49 -24.66
C PRO A 257 -5.39 5.42 -23.44
N HIS A 258 -4.31 6.17 -23.39
CA HIS A 258 -3.82 6.98 -22.27
C HIS A 258 -4.90 7.70 -21.42
N VAL A 259 -5.93 8.27 -22.03
CA VAL A 259 -6.99 9.00 -21.31
C VAL A 259 -7.87 8.06 -20.49
N ALA A 260 -8.26 6.90 -21.05
CA ALA A 260 -9.08 5.92 -20.34
C ALA A 260 -8.28 5.21 -19.24
N LEU A 261 -7.01 4.90 -19.52
CA LEU A 261 -6.08 4.35 -18.51
C LEU A 261 -5.86 5.33 -17.35
N ALA A 262 -5.64 6.62 -17.63
CA ALA A 262 -5.51 7.64 -16.59
C ALA A 262 -6.78 7.75 -15.72
N ARG A 263 -7.97 7.60 -16.33
CA ARG A 263 -9.24 7.53 -15.61
C ARG A 263 -9.32 6.28 -14.74
N ALA A 264 -8.91 5.12 -15.23
CA ALA A 264 -8.89 3.87 -14.49
C ALA A 264 -7.98 3.97 -13.24
N VAL A 265 -6.76 4.53 -13.38
CA VAL A 265 -5.85 4.80 -12.27
C VAL A 265 -6.49 5.71 -11.23
N LYS A 266 -7.11 6.82 -11.65
CA LYS A 266 -7.80 7.76 -10.73
C LYS A 266 -8.96 7.10 -9.99
N LEU A 267 -9.79 6.30 -10.69
CA LEU A 267 -10.89 5.56 -10.07
C LEU A 267 -10.37 4.55 -9.03
N THR A 268 -9.28 3.83 -9.34
CA THR A 268 -8.66 2.88 -8.40
C THR A 268 -8.13 3.58 -7.15
N LEU A 269 -7.49 4.74 -7.31
CA LEU A 269 -7.08 5.57 -6.16
C LEU A 269 -8.27 6.05 -5.33
N ALA A 270 -9.36 6.45 -5.99
CA ALA A 270 -10.59 6.86 -5.31
C ALA A 270 -11.25 5.69 -4.55
N ILE A 271 -11.22 4.47 -5.11
CA ILE A 271 -11.68 3.24 -4.43
C ILE A 271 -10.87 3.01 -3.16
N HIS A 272 -9.53 3.05 -3.25
CA HIS A 272 -8.67 2.87 -2.08
C HIS A 272 -8.94 3.92 -0.99
N LEU A 273 -9.07 5.19 -1.36
CA LEU A 273 -9.31 6.28 -0.42
C LEU A 273 -10.71 6.16 0.22
N ALA A 274 -11.76 6.04 -0.58
CA ALA A 274 -13.14 5.94 -0.10
C ALA A 274 -13.36 4.66 0.71
N GLY A 275 -12.81 3.53 0.24
CA GLY A 275 -12.85 2.26 0.97
C GLY A 275 -12.11 2.34 2.30
N GLY A 276 -10.91 2.91 2.33
CA GLY A 276 -10.15 3.07 3.58
C GLY A 276 -10.87 3.97 4.59
N LEU A 277 -11.44 5.10 4.15
CA LEU A 277 -12.26 5.96 5.01
C LEU A 277 -13.51 5.23 5.53
N TRP A 278 -14.17 4.45 4.66
CA TRP A 278 -15.31 3.63 5.08
C TRP A 278 -14.94 2.60 6.13
N LEU A 279 -13.79 1.91 5.96
CA LEU A 279 -13.30 0.96 6.97
C LEU A 279 -12.98 1.64 8.30
N CYS A 280 -12.44 2.87 8.28
CA CYS A 280 -12.23 3.64 9.52
C CYS A 280 -13.55 3.94 10.24
N LEU A 281 -14.60 4.33 9.50
CA LEU A 281 -15.93 4.52 10.07
C LEU A 281 -16.50 3.20 10.61
N LEU A 282 -16.35 2.12 9.86
CA LEU A 282 -16.81 0.78 10.27
C LEU A 282 -16.08 0.30 11.53
N ALA A 283 -14.77 0.54 11.65
CA ALA A 283 -13.99 0.18 12.82
C ALA A 283 -14.48 0.84 14.11
N VAL A 284 -15.01 2.04 14.02
CA VAL A 284 -15.54 2.77 15.18
C VAL A 284 -17.01 2.41 15.45
N ALA A 285 -17.82 2.19 14.40
CA ALA A 285 -19.25 1.97 14.51
C ALA A 285 -19.62 0.51 14.84
N ALA A 286 -18.83 -0.47 14.37
CA ALA A 286 -19.05 -1.90 14.59
C ALA A 286 -18.39 -2.39 15.87
#